data_19e8f1f0faaa40dd4fff4897f13b20d9
#
_entry.id   19e8f1f0faaa40dd4fff4897f13b20d9
#
_cell.length_a   1.000
_cell.length_b   1.000
_cell.length_c   1.000
_cell.angle_alpha   90.00
_cell.angle_beta   90.00
_cell.angle_gamma   90.00
#
_symmetry.space_group_name_H-M   'P 1'
#
loop_
_entity.id
_entity.type
_entity.pdbx_description
1 polymer ?
#
loop_
_entity_poly.entity_id
_entity_poly.type
_entity_poly.pdbx_seq_one_letter_code
_entity_poly.pdbx_strand_id
1 'polypeptide(L)'
;MDFFLGVQLHFTINRLYFYDKDVVEYAKQVKPSARGELEITTLNNIYLKKGRLDIKLLGRGFAWLDTGTMDSLVEAAAFVQMVEKRQGIKISALEEIAYKNGWIDKETLLKSAEKYGKSPYGVHLKKVAEDRIKY
;
A
#
# COMPACT_ATOMS: atom_id res chain seq x y z
N MET A 1 -15.85 11.01 -17.99
CA MET A 1 -16.41 11.54 -16.73
C MET A 1 -17.62 10.66 -16.42
N ASP A 2 -17.30 9.49 -15.85
CA ASP A 2 -18.28 8.42 -15.73
C ASP A 2 -18.93 8.47 -14.35
N PHE A 3 -20.25 8.59 -14.35
CA PHE A 3 -21.09 8.69 -13.17
C PHE A 3 -21.05 7.41 -12.35
N PHE A 4 -20.37 7.43 -11.22
CA PHE A 4 -20.61 6.48 -10.14
C PHE A 4 -21.86 6.93 -9.38
N LEU A 5 -22.99 6.24 -9.62
CA LEU A 5 -24.21 6.26 -8.78
C LEU A 5 -24.66 7.64 -8.25
N GLY A 6 -24.82 8.65 -9.10
CA GLY A 6 -25.53 9.89 -8.72
C GLY A 6 -25.01 10.67 -7.52
N VAL A 7 -23.90 10.26 -6.93
CA VAL A 7 -23.21 10.95 -5.84
C VAL A 7 -21.89 11.49 -6.41
N GLN A 8 -21.79 12.79 -6.50
CA GLN A 8 -20.57 13.48 -6.93
C GLN A 8 -19.55 13.43 -5.77
N LEU A 9 -18.96 12.25 -5.55
CA LEU A 9 -17.89 12.06 -4.59
C LEU A 9 -16.58 12.43 -5.26
N HIS A 10 -16.01 13.58 -4.89
CA HIS A 10 -14.67 13.97 -5.27
C HIS A 10 -13.62 13.18 -4.45
N PHE A 11 -13.57 11.86 -4.69
CA PHE A 11 -12.50 11.05 -4.14
C PHE A 11 -11.44 10.80 -5.21
N THR A 12 -10.19 11.03 -4.86
CA THR A 12 -9.07 10.51 -5.62
C THR A 12 -9.05 9.00 -5.42
N ILE A 13 -9.33 8.23 -6.47
CA ILE A 13 -9.23 6.77 -6.42
C ILE A 13 -7.75 6.42 -6.49
N ASN A 14 -7.17 6.10 -5.35
CA ASN A 14 -5.79 5.61 -5.27
C ASN A 14 -5.71 4.19 -5.83
N ARG A 15 -4.59 3.88 -6.48
CA ARG A 15 -4.46 2.72 -7.37
C ARG A 15 -3.97 1.46 -6.65
N LEU A 16 -4.68 1.01 -5.63
CA LEU A 16 -4.45 -0.31 -5.04
C LEU A 16 -5.65 -1.20 -5.33
N TYR A 17 -5.44 -2.23 -6.13
CA TYR A 17 -6.49 -3.11 -6.61
C TYR A 17 -6.24 -4.53 -6.15
N PHE A 18 -7.28 -5.19 -5.66
CA PHE A 18 -7.29 -6.60 -5.33
C PHE A 18 -8.35 -7.27 -6.18
N TYR A 19 -7.93 -8.18 -7.04
CA TYR A 19 -8.82 -8.92 -7.92
C TYR A 19 -8.80 -10.41 -7.58
N ASP A 20 -9.92 -11.06 -7.88
CA ASP A 20 -10.01 -12.51 -7.85
C ASP A 20 -9.43 -13.14 -9.13
N LYS A 21 -9.52 -14.46 -9.22
CA LYS A 21 -9.00 -15.22 -10.36
C LYS A 21 -9.65 -14.91 -11.71
N ASP A 22 -10.86 -14.34 -11.70
CA ASP A 22 -11.61 -14.05 -12.92
C ASP A 22 -11.08 -12.79 -13.63
N VAL A 23 -10.19 -12.04 -12.99
CA VAL A 23 -9.62 -10.81 -13.56
C VAL A 23 -8.97 -11.01 -14.92
N VAL A 24 -8.32 -12.15 -15.13
CA VAL A 24 -7.65 -12.46 -16.40
C VAL A 24 -8.67 -12.56 -17.55
N GLU A 25 -9.81 -13.20 -17.31
CA GLU A 25 -10.87 -13.34 -18.32
C GLU A 25 -11.59 -12.01 -18.58
N TYR A 26 -11.73 -11.18 -17.56
CA TYR A 26 -12.31 -9.83 -17.75
C TYR A 26 -11.33 -8.88 -18.44
N ALA A 27 -10.06 -8.96 -18.12
CA ALA A 27 -9.03 -8.14 -18.76
C ALA A 27 -8.92 -8.41 -20.26
N LYS A 28 -9.08 -9.67 -20.71
CA LYS A 28 -9.14 -10.03 -22.15
C LYS A 28 -10.29 -9.35 -22.90
N GLN A 29 -11.33 -8.93 -22.21
CA GLN A 29 -12.50 -8.25 -22.80
C GLN A 29 -12.33 -6.75 -22.93
N VAL A 30 -11.32 -6.18 -22.24
CA VAL A 30 -11.03 -4.75 -22.29
C VAL A 30 -10.46 -4.40 -23.65
N LYS A 31 -11.05 -3.40 -24.29
CA LYS A 31 -10.57 -2.85 -25.57
C LYS A 31 -9.82 -1.53 -25.32
N PRO A 32 -8.85 -1.20 -26.17
CA PRO A 32 -8.18 0.09 -26.08
C PRO A 32 -9.18 1.27 -26.13
N SER A 33 -8.92 2.28 -25.33
CA SER A 33 -9.67 3.55 -25.32
C SER A 33 -9.33 4.38 -26.56
N ALA A 34 -9.96 5.56 -26.69
CA ALA A 34 -9.63 6.53 -27.72
C ALA A 34 -8.15 6.99 -27.69
N ARG A 35 -7.46 6.79 -26.54
CA ARG A 35 -6.03 7.06 -26.37
C ARG A 35 -5.15 5.88 -26.77
N GLY A 36 -5.72 4.76 -27.19
CA GLY A 36 -4.98 3.53 -27.52
C GLY A 36 -4.53 2.70 -26.33
N GLU A 37 -4.99 3.03 -25.12
CA GLU A 37 -4.59 2.38 -23.87
C GLU A 37 -5.69 1.46 -23.32
N LEU A 38 -5.29 0.36 -22.68
CA LEU A 38 -6.20 -0.49 -21.89
C LEU A 38 -6.46 0.17 -20.53
N GLU A 39 -7.67 0.66 -20.35
CA GLU A 39 -8.03 1.41 -19.16
C GLU A 39 -8.48 0.50 -18.02
N ILE A 40 -7.85 0.66 -16.85
CA ILE A 40 -8.23 -0.06 -15.62
C ILE A 40 -9.68 0.25 -15.21
N THR A 41 -10.16 1.45 -15.53
CA THR A 41 -11.55 1.86 -15.28
C THR A 41 -12.53 0.98 -16.02
N THR A 42 -12.21 0.56 -17.27
CA THR A 42 -13.04 -0.35 -18.04
C THR A 42 -13.16 -1.72 -17.37
N LEU A 43 -12.05 -2.23 -16.84
CA LEU A 43 -12.05 -3.48 -16.07
C LEU A 43 -12.89 -3.34 -14.79
N ASN A 44 -12.72 -2.27 -14.04
CA ASN A 44 -13.50 -1.99 -12.84
C ASN A 44 -15.00 -1.88 -13.14
N ASN A 45 -15.38 -1.31 -14.29
CA ASN A 45 -16.77 -1.24 -14.73
C ASN A 45 -17.38 -2.63 -15.02
N ILE A 46 -16.59 -3.62 -15.45
CA ILE A 46 -17.06 -5.00 -15.59
C ILE A 46 -17.43 -5.56 -14.22
N TYR A 47 -16.56 -5.38 -13.21
CA TYR A 47 -16.83 -5.80 -11.84
C TYR A 47 -18.03 -5.06 -11.23
N LEU A 48 -18.13 -3.76 -11.46
CA LEU A 48 -19.27 -2.96 -10.99
C LEU A 48 -20.60 -3.47 -11.55
N LYS A 49 -20.69 -3.70 -12.87
CA LYS A 49 -21.91 -4.22 -13.52
C LYS A 49 -22.30 -5.61 -13.01
N LYS A 50 -21.34 -6.37 -12.50
CA LYS A 50 -21.58 -7.70 -11.90
C LYS A 50 -21.89 -7.63 -10.40
N GLY A 51 -21.92 -6.43 -9.79
CA GLY A 51 -22.12 -6.26 -8.35
C GLY A 51 -20.97 -6.81 -7.50
N ARG A 52 -19.76 -6.89 -8.07
CA ARG A 52 -18.56 -7.50 -7.42
C ARG A 52 -17.44 -6.48 -7.17
N LEU A 53 -17.73 -5.18 -7.28
CA LEU A 53 -16.80 -4.12 -6.94
C LEU A 53 -17.06 -3.64 -5.51
N ASP A 54 -16.04 -3.71 -4.66
CA ASP A 54 -16.05 -3.10 -3.32
C ASP A 54 -15.04 -1.96 -3.27
N ILE A 55 -15.31 -0.96 -2.43
CA ILE A 55 -14.45 0.22 -2.26
C ILE A 55 -14.16 0.39 -0.77
N LYS A 56 -12.87 0.53 -0.45
CA LYS A 56 -12.42 0.88 0.89
C LYS A 56 -11.97 2.33 0.94
N LEU A 57 -12.65 3.12 1.77
CA LEU A 57 -12.26 4.50 2.01
C LEU A 57 -11.10 4.53 3.01
N LEU A 58 -10.01 5.14 2.60
CA LEU A 58 -8.87 5.38 3.47
C LEU A 58 -9.13 6.64 4.31
N GLY A 59 -8.93 6.54 5.61
CA GLY A 59 -9.12 7.65 6.55
C GLY A 59 -7.98 8.67 6.52
N ARG A 60 -8.05 9.68 7.40
CA ARG A 60 -7.06 10.77 7.47
C ARG A 60 -5.63 10.33 7.83
N GLY A 61 -5.45 9.14 8.37
CA GLY A 61 -4.14 8.59 8.72
C GLY A 61 -3.35 8.02 7.53
N PHE A 62 -3.94 8.00 6.34
CA PHE A 62 -3.29 7.49 5.14
C PHE A 62 -2.74 8.64 4.30
N ALA A 63 -1.49 8.50 3.85
CA ALA A 63 -0.89 9.38 2.86
C ALA A 63 -0.64 8.57 1.58
N TRP A 64 -1.14 9.07 0.46
CA TRP A 64 -0.83 8.54 -0.85
C TRP A 64 0.26 9.38 -1.48
N LEU A 65 1.35 8.74 -1.88
CA LEU A 65 2.49 9.40 -2.51
C LEU A 65 2.70 8.77 -3.88
N ASP A 66 2.54 9.56 -4.93
CA ASP A 66 2.88 9.13 -6.29
C ASP A 66 4.39 9.26 -6.47
N THR A 67 5.00 8.30 -7.13
CA THR A 67 6.46 8.28 -7.38
C THR A 67 6.76 8.17 -8.87
N GLY A 68 5.83 8.61 -9.72
CA GLY A 68 5.93 8.54 -11.17
C GLY A 68 6.92 9.52 -11.81
N THR A 69 7.40 10.52 -11.08
CA THR A 69 8.42 11.48 -11.52
C THR A 69 9.58 11.52 -10.54
N MET A 70 10.74 12.04 -10.99
CA MET A 70 11.90 12.22 -10.10
C MET A 70 11.58 13.13 -8.92
N ASP A 71 10.85 14.22 -9.14
CA ASP A 71 10.47 15.16 -8.10
C ASP A 71 9.54 14.51 -7.07
N SER A 72 8.50 13.81 -7.52
CA SER A 72 7.57 13.12 -6.62
C SER A 72 8.24 11.98 -5.85
N LEU A 73 9.24 11.31 -6.42
CA LEU A 73 10.04 10.31 -5.71
C LEU A 73 10.85 10.95 -4.57
N VAL A 74 11.48 12.09 -4.82
CA VAL A 74 12.23 12.84 -3.79
C VAL A 74 11.29 13.31 -2.67
N GLU A 75 10.13 13.86 -3.02
CA GLU A 75 9.11 14.29 -2.05
C GLU A 75 8.62 13.12 -1.19
N ALA A 76 8.34 11.97 -1.80
CA ALA A 76 7.95 10.75 -1.09
C ALA A 76 9.04 10.28 -0.12
N ALA A 77 10.29 10.28 -0.56
CA ALA A 77 11.43 9.89 0.29
C ALA A 77 11.59 10.85 1.48
N ALA A 78 11.48 12.15 1.26
CA ALA A 78 11.54 13.17 2.31
C ALA A 78 10.39 13.02 3.31
N PHE A 79 9.19 12.76 2.84
CA PHE A 79 8.02 12.50 3.69
C PHE A 79 8.22 11.28 4.58
N VAL A 80 8.63 10.13 3.99
CA VAL A 80 8.90 8.89 4.74
C VAL A 80 9.98 9.14 5.79
N GLN A 81 11.09 9.76 5.41
CA GLN A 81 12.19 10.08 6.34
C GLN A 81 11.72 10.94 7.51
N MET A 82 10.92 11.97 7.23
CA MET A 82 10.39 12.86 8.26
C MET A 82 9.49 12.10 9.24
N VAL A 83 8.56 11.28 8.74
CA VAL A 83 7.66 10.50 9.59
C VAL A 83 8.45 9.53 10.47
N GLU A 84 9.35 8.73 9.88
CA GLU A 84 10.18 7.78 10.62
C GLU A 84 11.02 8.46 11.71
N LYS A 85 11.62 9.61 11.37
CA LYS A 85 12.47 10.35 12.30
C LYS A 85 11.67 10.97 13.45
N ARG A 86 10.46 11.47 13.19
CA ARG A 86 9.62 12.12 14.19
C ARG A 86 8.91 11.13 15.10
N GLN A 87 8.43 10.02 14.54
CA GLN A 87 7.69 9.01 15.28
C GLN A 87 8.59 7.92 15.88
N GLY A 88 9.84 7.81 15.43
CA GLY A 88 10.76 6.78 15.90
C GLY A 88 10.41 5.36 15.45
N ILE A 89 9.63 5.24 14.39
CA ILE A 89 9.17 3.98 13.79
C ILE A 89 9.85 3.74 12.43
N LYS A 90 9.59 2.57 11.85
CA LYS A 90 9.92 2.28 10.46
C LYS A 90 8.65 2.01 9.66
N ILE A 91 8.52 2.68 8.52
CA ILE A 91 7.40 2.43 7.61
C ILE A 91 7.68 1.14 6.83
N SER A 92 6.65 0.28 6.73
CA SER A 92 6.74 -1.01 6.04
C SER A 92 7.84 -1.94 6.56
N ALA A 93 8.10 -1.94 7.87
CA ALA A 93 9.00 -2.89 8.49
C ALA A 93 8.39 -4.30 8.45
N LEU A 94 8.75 -5.09 7.41
CA LEU A 94 8.10 -6.36 7.10
C LEU A 94 8.17 -7.36 8.24
N GLU A 95 9.33 -7.50 8.88
CA GLU A 95 9.53 -8.42 9.99
C GLU A 95 8.75 -7.99 11.24
N GLU A 96 8.64 -6.68 11.49
CA GLU A 96 7.79 -6.17 12.55
C GLU A 96 6.31 -6.47 12.29
N ILE A 97 5.85 -6.23 11.06
CA ILE A 97 4.47 -6.54 10.64
C ILE A 97 4.20 -8.03 10.80
N ALA A 98 5.12 -8.89 10.34
CA ALA A 98 5.00 -10.33 10.47
C ALA A 98 4.95 -10.78 11.93
N TYR A 99 5.78 -10.22 12.78
CA TYR A 99 5.80 -10.50 14.21
C TYR A 99 4.49 -10.08 14.90
N LYS A 100 4.02 -8.87 14.63
CA LYS A 100 2.75 -8.37 15.20
C LYS A 100 1.52 -9.18 14.78
N ASN A 101 1.54 -9.73 13.57
CA ASN A 101 0.48 -10.60 13.08
C ASN A 101 0.65 -12.07 13.52
N GLY A 102 1.68 -12.39 14.29
CA GLY A 102 1.95 -13.75 14.75
C GLY A 102 2.43 -14.71 13.66
N TRP A 103 2.89 -14.19 12.51
CA TRP A 103 3.41 -15.01 11.40
C TRP A 103 4.84 -15.46 11.63
N ILE A 104 5.59 -14.74 12.46
CA ILE A 104 6.91 -15.12 12.95
C ILE A 104 6.95 -14.94 14.47
N ASP A 105 7.81 -15.70 15.12
CA ASP A 105 8.08 -15.61 16.56
C ASP A 105 9.18 -14.59 16.88
N LYS A 106 9.38 -14.35 18.18
CA LYS A 106 10.39 -13.42 18.69
C LYS A 106 11.81 -13.84 18.33
N GLU A 107 12.09 -15.14 18.30
CA GLU A 107 13.41 -15.66 17.97
C GLU A 107 13.76 -15.36 16.50
N THR A 108 12.82 -15.58 15.61
CA THR A 108 12.96 -15.25 14.17
C THR A 108 13.16 -13.75 13.96
N LEU A 109 12.41 -12.91 14.70
CA LEU A 109 12.58 -11.46 14.66
C LEU A 109 13.97 -11.03 15.12
N LEU A 110 14.49 -11.62 16.20
CA LEU A 110 15.83 -11.33 16.70
C LEU A 110 16.93 -11.77 15.73
N LYS A 111 16.79 -12.95 15.10
CA LYS A 111 17.69 -13.39 14.01
C LYS A 111 17.72 -12.41 12.84
N SER A 112 16.55 -11.88 12.48
CA SER A 112 16.47 -10.84 11.45
C SER A 112 17.17 -9.55 11.90
N ALA A 113 16.97 -9.12 13.15
CA ALA A 113 17.67 -7.96 13.71
C ALA A 113 19.20 -8.13 13.68
N GLU A 114 19.71 -9.31 14.01
CA GLU A 114 21.14 -9.64 13.94
C GLU A 114 21.67 -9.58 12.50
N LYS A 115 20.92 -10.12 11.54
CA LYS A 115 21.26 -10.05 10.11
C LYS A 115 21.46 -8.62 9.62
N TYR A 116 20.60 -7.69 10.05
CA TYR A 116 20.72 -6.27 9.72
C TYR A 116 21.73 -5.51 10.60
N GLY A 117 22.19 -6.13 11.68
CA GLY A 117 23.27 -5.65 12.54
C GLY A 117 23.02 -4.26 13.13
N LYS A 118 24.05 -3.40 13.04
CA LYS A 118 24.00 -2.03 13.58
C LYS A 118 23.27 -1.02 12.68
N SER A 119 22.65 -1.47 11.59
CA SER A 119 21.85 -0.57 10.75
C SER A 119 20.66 0.02 11.54
N PRO A 120 20.12 1.19 11.15
CA PRO A 120 18.93 1.74 11.79
C PRO A 120 17.74 0.78 11.79
N TYR A 121 17.64 -0.08 10.76
CA TYR A 121 16.60 -1.09 10.65
C TYR A 121 16.81 -2.23 11.65
N GLY A 122 18.00 -2.79 11.74
CA GLY A 122 18.32 -3.85 12.72
C GLY A 122 18.12 -3.40 14.16
N VAL A 123 18.54 -2.16 14.46
CA VAL A 123 18.30 -1.54 15.79
C VAL A 123 16.80 -1.39 16.06
N HIS A 124 16.02 -1.03 15.06
CA HIS A 124 14.56 -0.93 15.17
C HIS A 124 13.93 -2.30 15.49
N LEU A 125 14.25 -3.35 14.72
CA LEU A 125 13.72 -4.70 14.96
C LEU A 125 14.05 -5.22 16.35
N LYS A 126 15.26 -4.94 16.84
CA LYS A 126 15.64 -5.30 18.20
C LYS A 126 14.78 -4.60 19.25
N LYS A 127 14.50 -3.30 19.08
CA LYS A 127 13.59 -2.55 19.96
C LYS A 127 12.16 -3.10 19.93
N VAL A 128 11.68 -3.54 18.76
CA VAL A 128 10.37 -4.20 18.63
C VAL A 128 10.35 -5.51 19.41
N ALA A 129 11.38 -6.36 19.27
CA ALA A 129 11.49 -7.62 20.00
C ALA A 129 11.59 -7.43 21.53
N GLU A 130 12.12 -6.30 21.97
CA GLU A 130 12.26 -5.92 23.40
C GLU A 130 11.02 -5.16 23.94
N ASP A 131 9.94 -5.05 23.17
CA ASP A 131 8.70 -4.31 23.51
C ASP A 131 8.96 -2.83 23.86
N ARG A 132 10.01 -2.23 23.28
CA ARG A 132 10.43 -0.85 23.54
C ARG A 132 9.77 0.17 22.61
N ILE A 133 9.05 -0.29 21.58
CA ILE A 133 8.25 0.54 20.70
C ILE A 133 6.79 0.37 21.08
N LYS A 134 6.17 1.45 21.52
CA LYS A 134 4.74 1.50 21.86
C LYS A 134 4.00 2.27 20.76
N TYR A 135 2.84 1.79 20.38
CA TYR A 135 1.95 2.39 19.37
C TYR A 135 0.67 2.89 20.03
#